data_424f619295494518684033d22128e877
#
_entry.id   424f619295494518684033d22128e877
#
_cell.length_a   1.000
_cell.length_b   1.000
_cell.length_c   1.000
_cell.angle_alpha   90.00
_cell.angle_beta   90.00
_cell.angle_gamma   90.00
#
_symmetry.space_group_name_H-M   'P 1'
#
loop_
_entity.id
_entity.type
_entity.pdbx_description
1 polymer ?
#
loop_
_entity_poly.entity_id
_entity_poly.type
_entity_poly.pdbx_seq_one_letter_code
_entity_poly.pdbx_strand_id
1 'polypeptide(L)'
;MGEKIRKPYYITTAIAYASGKPHIGNTYEIILADAIARFKREEGYDVYFQTGTDEHGQKIEGKAKDAGMTPQAYVDKVSAEIKRIWDLMNTSYDRFMRTTEPYHEKQVQKIFKKLYEQGDIYKGSYAGLYC
;
A
#
# COMPACT_ATOMS: atom_id res chain seq x y z
N MET A 1 4.35 11.52 37.94
CA MET A 1 3.24 11.72 36.98
C MET A 1 3.16 10.45 36.15
N GLY A 2 2.13 9.64 36.30
CA GLY A 2 1.99 8.40 35.54
C GLY A 2 1.74 8.71 34.07
N GLU A 3 2.48 8.08 33.18
CA GLU A 3 2.25 8.13 31.73
C GLU A 3 0.84 7.63 31.44
N LYS A 4 0.02 8.49 30.88
CA LYS A 4 -1.35 8.14 30.48
C LYS A 4 -1.23 7.22 29.27
N ILE A 5 -1.46 5.91 29.44
CA ILE A 5 -1.47 4.94 28.33
C ILE A 5 -2.53 5.38 27.33
N ARG A 6 -2.11 5.77 26.13
CA ARG A 6 -3.00 6.13 25.03
C ARG A 6 -3.60 4.87 24.43
N LYS A 7 -4.88 4.92 24.04
CA LYS A 7 -5.51 3.81 23.32
C LYS A 7 -4.98 3.75 21.89
N PRO A 8 -4.58 2.59 21.36
CA PRO A 8 -4.14 2.49 19.98
C PRO A 8 -5.31 2.70 19.00
N TYR A 9 -5.02 3.35 17.89
CA TYR A 9 -5.93 3.51 16.77
C TYR A 9 -5.19 3.25 15.45
N TYR A 10 -5.58 2.22 14.72
CA TYR A 10 -4.98 1.85 13.46
C TYR A 10 -5.90 2.20 12.31
N ILE A 11 -5.38 2.91 11.30
CA ILE A 11 -6.12 3.29 10.09
C ILE A 11 -5.26 3.05 8.86
N THR A 12 -5.88 2.52 7.81
CA THR A 12 -5.25 2.31 6.51
C THR A 12 -6.12 2.88 5.40
N THR A 13 -5.49 3.18 4.26
CA THR A 13 -6.18 3.38 2.98
C THR A 13 -6.04 2.15 2.10
N ALA A 14 -6.77 2.07 0.99
CA ALA A 14 -6.32 1.28 -0.13
C ALA A 14 -4.93 1.77 -0.58
N ILE A 15 -4.09 0.85 -1.06
CA ILE A 15 -2.77 1.20 -1.58
C ILE A 15 -2.88 1.46 -3.09
N ALA A 16 -2.34 2.59 -3.55
CA ALA A 16 -2.47 3.01 -4.94
C ALA A 16 -1.71 2.05 -5.89
N TYR A 17 -2.39 1.58 -6.95
CA TYR A 17 -1.76 0.72 -7.94
C TYR A 17 -0.74 1.50 -8.77
N ALA A 18 0.53 1.08 -8.70
CA ALA A 18 1.68 1.78 -9.30
C ALA A 18 1.75 1.63 -10.83
N SER A 19 0.61 1.66 -11.51
CA SER A 19 0.53 1.62 -12.97
C SER A 19 0.55 2.99 -13.64
N GLY A 20 0.57 4.07 -12.88
CA GLY A 20 0.61 5.46 -13.34
C GLY A 20 0.33 6.46 -12.22
N LYS A 21 0.18 7.73 -12.61
CA LYS A 21 -0.13 8.80 -11.66
C LYS A 21 -1.47 8.56 -10.96
N PRO A 22 -1.59 8.91 -9.66
CA PRO A 22 -2.85 8.83 -8.97
C PRO A 22 -3.85 9.86 -9.54
N HIS A 23 -5.12 9.51 -9.49
CA HIS A 23 -6.20 10.41 -9.85
C HIS A 23 -6.91 10.97 -8.60
N ILE A 24 -7.84 11.89 -8.80
CA ILE A 24 -8.55 12.57 -7.70
C ILE A 24 -9.27 11.63 -6.74
N GLY A 25 -9.72 10.45 -7.20
CA GLY A 25 -10.31 9.43 -6.33
C GLY A 25 -9.32 8.89 -5.29
N ASN A 26 -8.07 8.66 -5.68
CA ASN A 26 -7.03 8.25 -4.76
C ASN A 26 -6.69 9.36 -3.75
N THR A 27 -6.66 10.62 -4.20
CA THR A 27 -6.41 11.76 -3.32
C THR A 27 -7.54 12.01 -2.34
N TYR A 28 -8.80 11.81 -2.75
CA TYR A 28 -9.95 11.91 -1.86
C TYR A 28 -9.85 10.93 -0.69
N GLU A 29 -9.55 9.66 -0.98
CA GLU A 29 -9.42 8.61 0.03
C GLU A 29 -8.32 8.91 1.05
N ILE A 30 -7.13 9.31 0.57
CA ILE A 30 -6.01 9.60 1.47
C ILE A 30 -6.29 10.82 2.36
N ILE A 31 -6.92 11.86 1.84
CA ILE A 31 -7.28 13.05 2.62
C ILE A 31 -8.35 12.70 3.66
N LEU A 32 -9.34 11.88 3.32
CA LEU A 32 -10.37 11.44 4.27
C LEU A 32 -9.74 10.65 5.44
N ALA A 33 -8.86 9.71 5.13
CA ALA A 33 -8.16 8.94 6.15
C ALA A 33 -7.24 9.83 7.01
N ASP A 34 -6.57 10.80 6.41
CA ASP A 34 -5.72 11.76 7.13
C ASP A 34 -6.53 12.64 8.09
N ALA A 35 -7.70 13.11 7.67
CA ALA A 35 -8.60 13.87 8.53
C ALA A 35 -9.03 13.06 9.77
N ILE A 36 -9.37 11.79 9.58
CA ILE A 36 -9.72 10.89 10.67
C ILE A 36 -8.50 10.64 11.59
N ALA A 37 -7.33 10.39 11.02
CA ALA A 37 -6.09 10.15 11.78
C ALA A 37 -5.74 11.36 12.66
N ARG A 38 -5.81 12.57 12.10
CA ARG A 38 -5.58 13.83 12.84
C ARG A 38 -6.59 14.02 13.96
N PHE A 39 -7.87 13.83 13.67
CA PHE A 39 -8.94 13.94 14.67
C PHE A 39 -8.69 12.95 15.82
N LYS A 40 -8.33 11.71 15.54
CA LYS A 40 -8.03 10.71 16.56
C LYS A 40 -6.79 11.05 17.40
N ARG A 41 -5.78 11.67 16.81
CA ARG A 41 -4.62 12.18 17.55
C ARG A 41 -5.00 13.30 18.52
N GLU A 42 -5.89 14.20 18.09
CA GLU A 42 -6.43 15.27 18.96
C GLU A 42 -7.27 14.72 20.11
N GLU A 43 -8.02 13.63 19.89
CA GLU A 43 -8.73 12.91 20.94
C GLU A 43 -7.79 12.18 21.92
N GLY A 44 -6.48 12.17 21.66
CA GLY A 44 -5.46 11.56 22.53
C GLY A 44 -5.21 10.08 22.27
N TYR A 45 -5.61 9.54 21.11
CA TYR A 45 -5.24 8.18 20.71
C TYR A 45 -3.78 8.11 20.27
N ASP A 46 -3.20 6.91 20.39
CA ASP A 46 -1.94 6.54 19.75
C ASP A 46 -2.25 6.01 18.35
N VAL A 47 -2.13 6.89 17.37
CA VAL A 47 -2.57 6.62 16.00
C VAL A 47 -1.43 6.10 15.16
N TYR A 48 -1.64 4.97 14.48
CA TYR A 48 -0.79 4.49 13.40
C TYR A 48 -1.56 4.51 12.09
N PHE A 49 -1.17 5.40 11.19
CA PHE A 49 -1.76 5.59 9.88
C PHE A 49 -0.85 5.07 8.78
N GLN A 50 -1.31 4.06 8.03
CA GLN A 50 -0.55 3.43 6.96
C GLN A 50 -1.23 3.57 5.61
N THR A 51 -0.43 3.91 4.60
CA THR A 51 -0.79 3.92 3.18
C THR A 51 0.35 3.30 2.37
N GLY A 52 0.30 3.33 1.04
CA GLY A 52 1.38 2.81 0.21
C GLY A 52 1.01 2.60 -1.25
N THR A 53 1.78 1.73 -1.91
CA THR A 53 1.61 1.37 -3.31
C THR A 53 1.56 -0.12 -3.54
N ASP A 54 0.65 -0.55 -4.43
CA ASP A 54 0.58 -1.90 -4.98
C ASP A 54 1.39 -1.97 -6.28
N GLU A 55 2.43 -2.81 -6.33
CA GLU A 55 3.51 -2.72 -7.31
C GLU A 55 3.73 -3.99 -8.14
N HIS A 56 2.83 -4.97 -8.08
CA HIS A 56 2.93 -6.21 -8.84
C HIS A 56 1.87 -6.33 -9.94
N GLY A 57 2.17 -7.09 -11.01
CA GLY A 57 1.22 -7.50 -12.02
C GLY A 57 1.60 -7.17 -13.46
N GLN A 58 1.00 -7.90 -14.41
CA GLN A 58 1.29 -7.81 -15.85
C GLN A 58 1.14 -6.40 -16.44
N LYS A 59 0.17 -5.62 -15.93
CA LYS A 59 -0.03 -4.25 -16.42
C LYS A 59 1.18 -3.35 -16.13
N ILE A 60 1.84 -3.56 -14.99
CA ILE A 60 3.07 -2.85 -14.63
C ILE A 60 4.22 -3.29 -15.52
N GLU A 61 4.38 -4.61 -15.75
CA GLU A 61 5.39 -5.15 -16.65
C GLU A 61 5.25 -4.60 -18.07
N GLY A 62 4.00 -4.56 -18.60
CA GLY A 62 3.72 -3.97 -19.89
C GLY A 62 4.14 -2.50 -19.96
N LYS A 63 3.76 -1.70 -18.99
CA LYS A 63 4.12 -0.27 -18.94
C LYS A 63 5.62 -0.02 -18.74
N ALA A 64 6.30 -0.86 -17.99
CA ALA A 64 7.74 -0.80 -17.83
C ALA A 64 8.44 -1.08 -19.17
N LYS A 65 7.99 -2.10 -19.91
CA LYS A 65 8.48 -2.43 -21.24
C LYS A 65 8.27 -1.28 -22.24
N ASP A 66 7.07 -0.70 -22.27
CA ASP A 66 6.74 0.44 -23.13
C ASP A 66 7.60 1.68 -22.80
N ALA A 67 8.00 1.83 -21.54
CA ALA A 67 8.88 2.90 -21.07
C ALA A 67 10.38 2.57 -21.23
N GLY A 68 10.75 1.40 -21.75
CA GLY A 68 12.14 0.95 -21.86
C GLY A 68 12.84 0.75 -20.49
N MET A 69 12.09 0.41 -19.47
CA MET A 69 12.57 0.27 -18.08
C MET A 69 12.40 -1.17 -17.58
N THR A 70 13.18 -1.54 -16.56
CA THR A 70 12.87 -2.74 -15.80
C THR A 70 11.60 -2.51 -14.95
N PRO A 71 10.80 -3.57 -14.62
CA PRO A 71 9.64 -3.42 -13.76
C PRO A 71 9.95 -2.73 -12.43
N GLN A 72 11.06 -3.10 -11.79
CA GLN A 72 11.49 -2.48 -10.53
C GLN A 72 11.77 -0.98 -10.70
N ALA A 73 12.56 -0.58 -11.68
CA ALA A 73 12.86 0.83 -11.93
C ALA A 73 11.60 1.65 -12.25
N TYR A 74 10.63 1.04 -12.95
CA TYR A 74 9.36 1.68 -13.25
C TYR A 74 8.54 1.93 -11.99
N VAL A 75 8.35 0.91 -11.13
CA VAL A 75 7.59 1.08 -9.88
C VAL A 75 8.30 1.98 -8.88
N ASP A 76 9.63 1.99 -8.83
CA ASP A 76 10.40 2.93 -8.01
C ASP A 76 10.08 4.38 -8.38
N LYS A 77 10.04 4.67 -9.69
CA LYS A 77 9.69 6.00 -10.21
C LYS A 77 8.25 6.39 -9.89
N VAL A 78 7.30 5.49 -10.15
CA VAL A 78 5.86 5.78 -9.98
C VAL A 78 5.51 5.89 -8.48
N SER A 79 6.03 5.00 -7.66
CA SER A 79 5.83 5.04 -6.20
C SER A 79 6.39 6.32 -5.57
N ALA A 80 7.59 6.73 -5.99
CA ALA A 80 8.17 8.00 -5.54
C ALA A 80 7.30 9.21 -5.93
N GLU A 81 6.69 9.21 -7.13
CA GLU A 81 5.79 10.27 -7.54
C GLU A 81 4.48 10.28 -6.72
N ILE A 82 3.89 9.11 -6.47
CA ILE A 82 2.70 8.98 -5.63
C ILE A 82 3.01 9.49 -4.22
N LYS A 83 4.11 9.04 -3.64
CA LYS A 83 4.54 9.50 -2.31
C LYS A 83 4.73 11.01 -2.26
N ARG A 84 5.38 11.58 -3.28
CA ARG A 84 5.57 13.04 -3.38
C ARG A 84 4.24 13.80 -3.40
N ILE A 85 3.21 13.25 -4.06
CA ILE A 85 1.88 13.87 -4.10
C ILE A 85 1.22 13.81 -2.72
N TRP A 86 1.32 12.68 -2.00
CA TRP A 86 0.81 12.57 -0.63
C TRP A 86 1.52 13.52 0.34
N ASP A 87 2.84 13.66 0.19
CA ASP A 87 3.65 14.60 0.99
C ASP A 87 3.27 16.07 0.67
N LEU A 88 3.01 16.40 -0.60
CA LEU A 88 2.56 17.73 -1.02
C LEU A 88 1.21 18.11 -0.41
N MET A 89 0.32 17.14 -0.22
CA MET A 89 -0.96 17.32 0.46
C MET A 89 -0.84 17.35 2.00
N ASN A 90 0.39 17.33 2.52
CA ASN A 90 0.67 17.32 3.95
C ASN A 90 -0.01 16.16 4.71
N THR A 91 -0.08 14.98 4.08
CA THR A 91 -0.68 13.79 4.68
C THR A 91 0.16 13.27 5.83
N SER A 92 -0.45 12.97 6.97
CA SER A 92 0.23 12.63 8.22
C SER A 92 0.38 11.12 8.46
N TYR A 93 0.58 10.34 7.39
CA TYR A 93 0.82 8.90 7.53
C TYR A 93 2.13 8.62 8.29
N ASP A 94 2.13 7.57 9.10
CA ASP A 94 3.30 7.08 9.83
C ASP A 94 4.13 6.12 8.96
N ARG A 95 3.47 5.40 8.04
CA ARG A 95 4.11 4.46 7.14
C ARG A 95 3.58 4.59 5.72
N PHE A 96 4.49 4.78 4.76
CA PHE A 96 4.25 4.54 3.34
C PHE A 96 4.90 3.21 2.98
N MET A 97 4.10 2.16 2.76
CA MET A 97 4.59 0.83 2.44
C MET A 97 4.58 0.59 0.92
N ARG A 98 5.48 -0.25 0.48
CA ARG A 98 5.53 -0.72 -0.90
C ARG A 98 5.44 -2.24 -0.93
N THR A 99 4.65 -2.81 -1.83
CA THR A 99 4.53 -4.28 -1.89
C THR A 99 5.80 -4.97 -2.41
N THR A 100 6.74 -4.23 -3.03
CA THR A 100 8.07 -4.69 -3.43
C THR A 100 9.13 -4.56 -2.32
N GLU A 101 8.78 -4.07 -1.14
CA GLU A 101 9.74 -4.04 -0.02
C GLU A 101 10.09 -5.45 0.47
N PRO A 102 11.37 -5.78 0.68
CA PRO A 102 11.77 -7.12 1.14
C PRO A 102 11.10 -7.54 2.46
N TYR A 103 10.80 -6.58 3.33
CA TYR A 103 10.07 -6.85 4.56
C TYR A 103 8.65 -7.34 4.29
N HIS A 104 7.92 -6.68 3.37
CA HIS A 104 6.57 -7.07 2.98
C HIS A 104 6.57 -8.44 2.31
N GLU A 105 7.42 -8.66 1.32
CA GLU A 105 7.53 -9.94 0.62
C GLU A 105 7.78 -11.10 1.59
N LYS A 106 8.69 -10.91 2.55
CA LYS A 106 8.99 -11.92 3.57
C LYS A 106 7.79 -12.25 4.46
N GLN A 107 6.95 -11.28 4.80
CA GLN A 107 5.73 -11.53 5.57
C GLN A 107 4.66 -12.25 4.73
N VAL A 108 4.49 -11.85 3.48
CA VAL A 108 3.58 -12.53 2.54
C VAL A 108 3.99 -13.99 2.35
N GLN A 109 5.28 -14.26 2.13
CA GLN A 109 5.81 -15.62 2.00
C GLN A 109 5.51 -16.49 3.23
N LYS A 110 5.65 -15.95 4.44
CA LYS A 110 5.31 -16.67 5.68
C LYS A 110 3.84 -17.03 5.75
N ILE A 111 2.95 -16.09 5.44
CA ILE A 111 1.51 -16.29 5.47
C ILE A 111 1.10 -17.30 4.40
N PHE A 112 1.61 -17.13 3.17
CA PHE A 112 1.35 -18.05 2.06
C PHE A 112 1.79 -19.49 2.42
N LYS A 113 3.01 -19.66 2.94
CA LYS A 113 3.50 -20.95 3.37
C LYS A 113 2.61 -21.60 4.43
N LYS A 114 2.19 -20.83 5.42
CA LYS A 114 1.28 -21.31 6.47
C LYS A 114 -0.05 -21.83 5.88
N LEU A 115 -0.68 -21.05 5.00
CA LEU A 115 -1.94 -21.42 4.37
C LEU A 115 -1.78 -22.63 3.44
N TYR A 116 -0.65 -22.74 2.75
CA TYR A 116 -0.33 -23.90 1.93
C TYR A 116 -0.16 -25.17 2.78
N GLU A 117 0.58 -25.10 3.89
CA GLU A 117 0.79 -26.21 4.80
C GLU A 117 -0.50 -26.65 5.53
N GLN A 118 -1.48 -25.73 5.70
CA GLN A 118 -2.80 -26.02 6.24
C GLN A 118 -3.76 -26.65 5.22
N GLY A 119 -3.40 -26.65 3.93
CA GLY A 119 -4.24 -27.15 2.83
C GLY A 119 -5.25 -26.17 2.27
N ASP A 120 -5.24 -24.91 2.73
CA ASP A 120 -6.13 -23.85 2.24
C ASP A 120 -5.75 -23.37 0.83
N ILE A 121 -4.48 -23.54 0.45
CA ILE A 121 -3.96 -23.23 -0.88
C ILE A 121 -3.61 -24.53 -1.60
N TYR A 122 -4.19 -24.74 -2.77
CA TYR A 122 -3.94 -25.90 -3.60
C TYR A 122 -3.84 -25.51 -5.09
N LYS A 123 -3.18 -26.35 -5.89
CA LYS A 123 -3.08 -26.16 -7.33
C LYS A 123 -4.37 -26.57 -8.02
N GLY A 124 -5.02 -25.60 -8.66
CA GLY A 124 -6.22 -25.82 -9.46
C GLY A 124 -6.02 -25.43 -10.91
N SER A 125 -7.05 -25.67 -11.73
CA SER A 125 -7.13 -25.20 -13.12
C SER A 125 -8.30 -24.27 -13.27
N TYR A 126 -8.09 -23.16 -13.95
CA TYR A 126 -9.14 -22.22 -14.34
C TYR A 126 -9.06 -21.97 -15.84
N ALA A 127 -10.21 -22.03 -16.50
CA ALA A 127 -10.34 -21.70 -17.92
C ALA A 127 -11.42 -20.63 -18.09
N GLY A 128 -11.13 -19.60 -18.88
CA GLY A 128 -12.06 -18.53 -19.18
C GLY A 128 -11.63 -17.73 -20.40
N LEU A 129 -12.53 -16.90 -20.90
CA LEU A 129 -12.23 -15.96 -21.96
C LEU A 129 -11.66 -14.69 -21.33
N TYR A 130 -10.49 -14.27 -21.81
CA TYR A 130 -9.83 -13.03 -21.39
C TYR A 130 -9.87 -12.03 -22.55
N CYS A 131 -10.20 -10.80 -22.23
CA CYS A 131 -10.06 -9.70 -23.20
C CYS A 131 -8.62 -9.19 -23.23
#